data_c35190667c692cdc43b26de28cc796c4
#
_entry.id   c35190667c692cdc43b26de28cc796c4
#
_cell.length_a   1.000
_cell.length_b   1.000
_cell.length_c   1.000
_cell.angle_alpha   90.00
_cell.angle_beta   90.00
_cell.angle_gamma   90.00
#
_symmetry.space_group_name_H-M   'P 1'
#
loop_
_entity.id
_entity.type
_entity.pdbx_description
1 polymer ?
#
loop_
_entity_poly.entity_id
_entity_poly.type
_entity_poly.pdbx_seq_one_letter_code
_entity_poly.pdbx_strand_id
1 'polypeptide(L)'
;MDTKTLRCGLLGRKLGHSYSPQIHACLGDYSYTLFEKEPEEVADFLKSGDFTGLNVTIPYKKTVIPYLDELSPAAKKLGAVNTVVRREDGTLFGHNTDYFGFASLLKRSGLNVAGKKVLVLGSGGASNTVTAVLTGLGAEAVVISRSGENNYENLQRHEDAAVIVNATPVGMYPNTGVSPVDLKRFPMLEGVLDVIYNPARTQLLLDAEAFQIPCANGLWMLVAQAKESAEYFTCLLYTSPSPR
;
A
#
# COMPACT_ATOMS: atom_id res chain seq x y z
N MET A 1 17.31 24.55 -18.43
CA MET A 1 16.60 23.26 -18.60
C MET A 1 15.15 23.59 -18.73
N ASP A 2 14.59 23.38 -19.90
CA ASP A 2 13.14 23.51 -20.11
C ASP A 2 12.45 22.53 -19.17
N THR A 3 11.71 23.05 -18.20
CA THR A 3 10.86 22.26 -17.34
C THR A 3 9.70 21.76 -18.20
N LYS A 4 9.90 20.66 -18.93
CA LYS A 4 8.79 19.87 -19.47
C LYS A 4 7.86 19.61 -18.29
N THR A 5 6.68 20.22 -18.31
CA THR A 5 5.68 20.03 -17.26
C THR A 5 5.41 18.53 -17.16
N LEU A 6 5.85 17.90 -16.06
CA LEU A 6 5.64 16.48 -15.85
C LEU A 6 4.13 16.21 -15.78
N ARG A 7 3.67 15.24 -16.55
CA ARG A 7 2.27 14.81 -16.57
C ARG A 7 2.15 13.49 -15.87
N CYS A 8 1.68 13.54 -14.64
CA CYS A 8 1.53 12.38 -13.80
C CYS A 8 0.05 12.07 -13.54
N GLY A 9 -0.23 10.92 -12.99
CA GLY A 9 -1.60 10.58 -12.64
C GLY A 9 -1.77 9.21 -12.02
N LEU A 10 -3.03 8.86 -11.75
CA LEU A 10 -3.45 7.57 -11.22
C LEU A 10 -4.27 6.83 -12.28
N LEU A 11 -3.84 5.64 -12.64
CA LEU A 11 -4.57 4.72 -13.50
C LEU A 11 -5.37 3.72 -12.65
N GLY A 12 -6.67 3.65 -12.89
CA GLY A 12 -7.58 2.70 -12.26
C GLY A 12 -8.90 2.61 -13.00
N ARG A 13 -9.81 1.76 -12.52
CA ARG A 13 -11.13 1.61 -13.17
C ARG A 13 -12.15 2.63 -12.66
N LYS A 14 -12.16 2.89 -11.32
CA LYS A 14 -13.01 3.90 -10.65
C LYS A 14 -12.19 4.58 -9.57
N LEU A 15 -12.07 5.90 -9.65
CA LEU A 15 -11.10 6.68 -8.87
C LEU A 15 -11.73 7.84 -8.08
N GLY A 16 -13.04 8.01 -8.15
CA GLY A 16 -13.77 9.18 -7.63
C GLY A 16 -13.56 9.53 -6.15
N HIS A 17 -12.91 8.65 -5.36
CA HIS A 17 -12.63 8.89 -3.93
C HIS A 17 -11.13 8.83 -3.61
N SER A 18 -10.25 8.99 -4.62
CA SER A 18 -8.80 8.93 -4.41
C SER A 18 -8.26 10.23 -3.81
N TYR A 19 -7.47 10.11 -2.75
CA TYR A 19 -6.71 11.22 -2.16
C TYR A 19 -5.36 11.48 -2.87
N SER A 20 -5.01 10.68 -3.87
CA SER A 20 -3.72 10.82 -4.57
C SER A 20 -3.52 12.23 -5.17
N PRO A 21 -4.50 12.87 -5.83
CA PRO A 21 -4.30 14.21 -6.37
C PRO A 21 -3.92 15.23 -5.30
N GLN A 22 -4.60 15.21 -4.15
CA GLN A 22 -4.32 16.13 -3.04
C GLN A 22 -2.93 15.91 -2.45
N ILE A 23 -2.52 14.65 -2.31
CA ILE A 23 -1.19 14.31 -1.78
C ILE A 23 -0.12 14.74 -2.77
N HIS A 24 -0.27 14.42 -4.06
CA HIS A 24 0.71 14.79 -5.10
C HIS A 24 0.82 16.30 -5.31
N ALA A 25 -0.25 17.05 -5.13
CA ALA A 25 -0.22 18.52 -5.14
C ALA A 25 0.66 19.12 -4.03
N CYS A 26 0.89 18.38 -2.93
CA CYS A 26 1.83 18.78 -1.86
C CYS A 26 3.27 18.31 -2.11
N LEU A 27 3.49 17.43 -3.08
CA LEU A 27 4.79 16.79 -3.32
C LEU A 27 5.60 17.43 -4.45
N GLY A 28 5.00 18.23 -5.33
CA GLY A 28 5.75 18.84 -6.41
C GLY A 28 4.88 19.64 -7.38
N ASP A 29 5.54 20.43 -8.22
CA ASP A 29 4.90 21.24 -9.25
C ASP A 29 4.78 20.44 -10.57
N TYR A 30 3.84 19.50 -10.58
CA TYR A 30 3.48 18.72 -11.76
C TYR A 30 1.97 18.45 -11.79
N SER A 31 1.43 18.22 -12.99
CA SER A 31 0.02 17.86 -13.11
C SER A 31 -0.23 16.44 -12.64
N TYR A 32 -1.34 16.22 -11.92
CA TYR A 32 -1.73 14.87 -11.50
C TYR A 32 -3.20 14.60 -11.82
N THR A 33 -3.43 13.70 -12.77
CA THR A 33 -4.74 13.41 -13.37
C THR A 33 -5.24 12.02 -12.98
N LEU A 34 -6.55 11.87 -12.80
CA LEU A 34 -7.18 10.56 -12.63
C LEU A 34 -7.54 9.99 -14.01
N PHE A 35 -6.92 8.87 -14.37
CA PHE A 35 -7.16 8.15 -15.61
C PHE A 35 -8.04 6.94 -15.33
N GLU A 36 -9.35 7.12 -15.47
CA GLU A 36 -10.30 6.01 -15.42
C GLU A 36 -10.34 5.33 -16.79
N LYS A 37 -10.04 4.03 -16.80
CA LYS A 37 -9.95 3.23 -18.01
C LYS A 37 -10.66 1.89 -17.81
N GLU A 38 -11.35 1.41 -18.85
CA GLU A 38 -11.81 0.02 -18.87
C GLU A 38 -10.64 -0.92 -19.25
N PRO A 39 -10.71 -2.23 -18.92
CA PRO A 39 -9.60 -3.17 -19.13
C PRO A 39 -9.05 -3.18 -20.57
N GLU A 40 -9.91 -3.01 -21.54
CA GLU A 40 -9.59 -3.04 -22.97
C GLU A 40 -8.77 -1.83 -23.42
N GLU A 41 -8.89 -0.70 -22.71
CA GLU A 41 -8.19 0.55 -23.02
C GLU A 41 -6.78 0.63 -22.45
N VAL A 42 -6.45 -0.23 -21.42
CA VAL A 42 -5.21 -0.10 -20.64
C VAL A 42 -3.97 -0.26 -21.51
N ALA A 43 -3.98 -1.23 -22.42
CA ALA A 43 -2.83 -1.51 -23.30
C ALA A 43 -2.50 -0.32 -24.21
N ASP A 44 -3.50 0.23 -24.87
CA ASP A 44 -3.32 1.36 -25.78
C ASP A 44 -2.97 2.64 -25.03
N PHE A 45 -3.57 2.84 -23.85
CA PHE A 45 -3.23 3.96 -22.97
C PHE A 45 -1.76 3.91 -22.50
N LEU A 46 -1.23 2.74 -22.13
CA LEU A 46 0.18 2.61 -21.74
C LEU A 46 1.13 2.86 -22.90
N LYS A 47 0.78 2.46 -24.12
CA LYS A 47 1.62 2.67 -25.33
C LYS A 47 1.63 4.12 -25.80
N SER A 48 0.45 4.72 -25.94
CA SER A 48 0.25 6.02 -26.59
C SER A 48 -0.11 7.15 -25.62
N GLY A 49 -0.35 6.82 -24.34
CA GLY A 49 -0.82 7.78 -23.36
C GLY A 49 0.18 8.89 -23.10
N ASP A 50 -0.36 10.08 -22.91
CA ASP A 50 0.38 11.30 -22.67
C ASP A 50 0.67 11.46 -21.17
N PHE A 51 1.62 10.68 -20.67
CA PHE A 51 2.08 10.71 -19.27
C PHE A 51 3.60 10.53 -19.17
N THR A 52 4.19 11.09 -18.13
CA THR A 52 5.58 10.87 -17.73
C THR A 52 5.67 9.89 -16.54
N GLY A 53 4.67 9.92 -15.65
CA GLY A 53 4.58 9.03 -14.51
C GLY A 53 3.15 8.65 -14.15
N LEU A 54 2.93 7.39 -13.81
CA LEU A 54 1.64 6.88 -13.38
C LEU A 54 1.75 6.13 -12.08
N ASN A 55 0.86 6.43 -11.13
CA ASN A 55 0.47 5.43 -10.15
C ASN A 55 -0.57 4.49 -10.75
N VAL A 56 -0.58 3.24 -10.33
CA VAL A 56 -1.51 2.20 -10.78
C VAL A 56 -2.22 1.59 -9.58
N THR A 57 -3.56 1.56 -9.63
CA THR A 57 -4.36 0.95 -8.58
C THR A 57 -5.23 -0.19 -9.11
N ILE A 58 -6.09 -0.71 -8.27
CA ILE A 58 -7.03 -1.80 -8.61
C ILE A 58 -7.89 -1.42 -9.82
N PRO A 59 -8.09 -2.37 -10.76
CA PRO A 59 -7.61 -3.76 -10.76
C PRO A 59 -6.28 -3.99 -11.50
N TYR A 60 -5.57 -2.94 -11.92
CA TYR A 60 -4.56 -2.98 -12.98
C TYR A 60 -3.12 -3.25 -12.53
N LYS A 61 -2.84 -3.36 -11.21
CA LYS A 61 -1.47 -3.57 -10.69
C LYS A 61 -0.72 -4.77 -11.27
N LYS A 62 -1.44 -5.82 -11.70
CA LYS A 62 -0.89 -6.98 -12.40
C LYS A 62 -1.03 -6.86 -13.92
N THR A 63 -2.14 -6.28 -14.37
CA THR A 63 -2.49 -6.15 -15.80
C THR A 63 -1.47 -5.33 -16.58
N VAL A 64 -0.84 -4.34 -15.95
CA VAL A 64 0.14 -3.45 -16.62
C VAL A 64 1.48 -4.13 -16.88
N ILE A 65 1.84 -5.20 -16.12
CA ILE A 65 3.17 -5.82 -16.17
C ILE A 65 3.60 -6.23 -17.58
N PRO A 66 2.76 -6.89 -18.41
CA PRO A 66 3.16 -7.32 -19.77
C PRO A 66 3.49 -6.17 -20.72
N TYR A 67 3.15 -4.93 -20.38
CA TYR A 67 3.37 -3.74 -21.19
C TYR A 67 4.58 -2.92 -20.75
N LEU A 68 5.33 -3.39 -19.76
CA LEU A 68 6.49 -2.69 -19.20
C LEU A 68 7.78 -3.33 -19.67
N ASP A 69 8.77 -2.50 -20.03
CA ASP A 69 10.05 -2.96 -20.54
C ASP A 69 10.96 -3.45 -19.42
N GLU A 70 10.84 -2.87 -18.23
CA GLU A 70 11.65 -3.24 -17.08
C GLU A 70 10.86 -3.16 -15.77
N LEU A 71 11.17 -4.03 -14.83
CA LEU A 71 10.59 -4.06 -13.49
C LEU A 71 11.68 -3.94 -12.42
N SER A 72 11.41 -3.15 -11.39
CA SER A 72 12.25 -3.12 -10.18
C SER A 72 12.26 -4.47 -9.46
N PRO A 73 13.27 -4.76 -8.61
CA PRO A 73 13.30 -5.97 -7.79
C PRO A 73 12.05 -6.12 -6.90
N ALA A 74 11.53 -5.03 -6.34
CA ALA A 74 10.32 -5.02 -5.52
C ALA A 74 9.08 -5.42 -6.35
N ALA A 75 8.91 -4.84 -7.55
CA ALA A 75 7.80 -5.16 -8.44
C ALA A 75 7.86 -6.63 -8.91
N LYS A 76 9.06 -7.13 -9.25
CA LYS A 76 9.28 -8.54 -9.61
C LYS A 76 8.91 -9.49 -8.47
N LYS A 77 9.39 -9.20 -7.25
CA LYS A 77 9.13 -10.01 -6.05
C LYS A 77 7.64 -10.08 -5.71
N LEU A 78 6.93 -8.95 -5.85
CA LEU A 78 5.51 -8.84 -5.52
C LEU A 78 4.58 -9.30 -6.65
N GLY A 79 5.08 -9.38 -7.89
CA GLY A 79 4.25 -9.64 -9.06
C GLY A 79 3.17 -8.57 -9.25
N ALA A 80 3.44 -7.33 -8.86
CA ALA A 80 2.51 -6.21 -8.91
C ALA A 80 3.24 -4.87 -9.05
N VAL A 81 2.70 -3.98 -9.86
CA VAL A 81 3.21 -2.63 -10.12
C VAL A 81 2.17 -1.62 -9.68
N ASN A 82 2.59 -0.62 -8.89
CA ASN A 82 1.75 0.53 -8.55
C ASN A 82 2.32 1.87 -9.02
N THR A 83 3.50 1.85 -9.65
CA THR A 83 4.17 3.04 -10.17
C THR A 83 4.84 2.69 -11.50
N VAL A 84 4.56 3.48 -12.54
CA VAL A 84 5.15 3.36 -13.88
C VAL A 84 5.78 4.70 -14.26
N VAL A 85 7.00 4.66 -14.76
CA VAL A 85 7.70 5.84 -15.26
C VAL A 85 8.04 5.64 -16.72
N ARG A 86 7.72 6.63 -17.56
CA ARG A 86 8.16 6.70 -18.93
C ARG A 86 9.51 7.38 -18.99
N ARG A 87 10.54 6.67 -19.44
CA ARG A 87 11.90 7.20 -19.60
C ARG A 87 12.00 8.05 -20.87
N GLU A 88 13.09 8.78 -21.01
CA GLU A 88 13.34 9.66 -22.18
C GLU A 88 13.39 8.89 -23.52
N ASP A 89 13.85 7.64 -23.50
CA ASP A 89 13.88 6.75 -24.65
C ASP A 89 12.51 6.13 -24.98
N GLY A 90 11.47 6.47 -24.22
CA GLY A 90 10.11 5.98 -24.38
C GLY A 90 9.82 4.66 -23.66
N THR A 91 10.82 3.99 -23.09
CA THR A 91 10.62 2.74 -22.34
C THR A 91 9.84 2.97 -21.04
N LEU A 92 9.10 1.93 -20.61
CA LEU A 92 8.29 1.95 -19.40
C LEU A 92 8.95 1.13 -18.30
N PHE A 93 9.28 1.79 -17.18
CA PHE A 93 9.80 1.17 -15.98
C PHE A 93 8.71 1.01 -14.93
N GLY A 94 8.54 -0.21 -14.40
CA GLY A 94 7.57 -0.54 -13.37
C GLY A 94 8.17 -0.72 -11.99
N HIS A 95 7.57 -0.07 -10.99
CA HIS A 95 7.99 -0.19 -9.59
C HIS A 95 6.79 -0.47 -8.67
N ASN A 96 7.09 -0.86 -7.42
CA ASN A 96 6.08 -1.02 -6.38
C ASN A 96 6.46 -0.23 -5.13
N THR A 97 5.86 0.96 -4.98
CA THR A 97 6.11 1.86 -3.84
C THR A 97 5.26 1.53 -2.62
N ASP A 98 4.25 0.64 -2.73
CA ASP A 98 3.50 0.14 -1.57
C ASP A 98 4.40 -0.60 -0.59
N TYR A 99 5.43 -1.29 -1.09
CA TYR A 99 6.44 -1.97 -0.26
C TYR A 99 7.14 -0.98 0.69
N PHE A 100 7.64 0.12 0.11
CA PHE A 100 8.26 1.20 0.89
C PHE A 100 7.25 1.87 1.82
N GLY A 101 6.03 2.11 1.32
CA GLY A 101 4.95 2.72 2.11
C GLY A 101 4.66 1.94 3.38
N PHE A 102 4.48 0.62 3.29
CA PHE A 102 4.23 -0.22 4.47
C PHE A 102 5.46 -0.35 5.38
N ALA A 103 6.66 -0.51 4.82
CA ALA A 103 7.90 -0.52 5.60
C ALA A 103 8.07 0.78 6.40
N SER A 104 7.73 1.93 5.80
CA SER A 104 7.75 3.23 6.46
C SER A 104 6.71 3.34 7.57
N LEU A 105 5.48 2.83 7.37
CA LEU A 105 4.45 2.75 8.40
C LEU A 105 4.92 1.93 9.59
N LEU A 106 5.45 0.73 9.34
CA LEU A 106 5.95 -0.16 10.38
C LEU A 106 7.11 0.48 11.17
N LYS A 107 8.08 1.07 10.47
CA LYS A 107 9.18 1.80 11.12
C LYS A 107 8.66 2.93 12.03
N ARG A 108 7.69 3.71 11.56
CA ARG A 108 7.10 4.83 12.30
C ARG A 108 6.30 4.37 13.51
N SER A 109 5.64 3.22 13.43
CA SER A 109 4.88 2.65 14.56
C SER A 109 5.78 2.24 15.73
N GLY A 110 7.08 2.08 15.51
CA GLY A 110 8.02 1.61 16.51
C GLY A 110 7.91 0.12 16.84
N LEU A 111 7.04 -0.63 16.17
CA LEU A 111 6.84 -2.06 16.41
C LEU A 111 8.04 -2.86 15.88
N ASN A 112 8.60 -3.69 16.75
CA ASN A 112 9.59 -4.68 16.33
C ASN A 112 8.88 -5.98 15.96
N VAL A 113 9.08 -6.47 14.74
CA VAL A 113 8.44 -7.69 14.22
C VAL A 113 9.41 -8.85 14.01
N ALA A 114 10.72 -8.62 14.11
CA ALA A 114 11.74 -9.64 13.90
C ALA A 114 11.57 -10.82 14.89
N GLY A 115 11.46 -12.03 14.37
CA GLY A 115 11.24 -13.26 15.15
C GLY A 115 9.85 -13.39 15.77
N LYS A 116 8.90 -12.51 15.44
CA LYS A 116 7.55 -12.53 16.00
C LYS A 116 6.53 -13.04 14.99
N LYS A 117 5.48 -13.68 15.49
CA LYS A 117 4.30 -14.06 14.71
C LYS A 117 3.44 -12.82 14.45
N VAL A 118 3.16 -12.56 13.19
CA VAL A 118 2.33 -11.44 12.73
C VAL A 118 1.17 -11.96 11.90
N LEU A 119 -0.05 -11.71 12.32
CA LEU A 119 -1.23 -12.03 11.51
C LEU A 119 -1.50 -10.94 10.49
N VAL A 120 -1.60 -11.33 9.23
CA VAL A 120 -2.00 -10.47 8.12
C VAL A 120 -3.41 -10.85 7.71
N LEU A 121 -4.38 -10.01 8.05
CA LEU A 121 -5.79 -10.25 7.74
C LEU A 121 -6.07 -9.87 6.29
N GLY A 122 -6.52 -10.84 5.49
CA GLY A 122 -6.81 -10.70 4.06
C GLY A 122 -5.76 -11.36 3.17
N SER A 123 -6.14 -11.65 1.92
CA SER A 123 -5.29 -12.30 0.89
C SER A 123 -5.21 -11.51 -0.42
N GLY A 124 -5.52 -10.20 -0.38
CA GLY A 124 -5.48 -9.31 -1.53
C GLY A 124 -4.10 -8.73 -1.83
N GLY A 125 -4.03 -7.79 -2.78
CA GLY A 125 -2.76 -7.15 -3.18
C GLY A 125 -2.03 -6.45 -2.04
N ALA A 126 -2.74 -5.77 -1.14
CA ALA A 126 -2.15 -5.15 0.05
C ALA A 126 -1.53 -6.19 0.98
N SER A 127 -2.23 -7.31 1.21
CA SER A 127 -1.72 -8.42 2.02
C SER A 127 -0.42 -8.99 1.47
N ASN A 128 -0.30 -9.18 0.16
CA ASN A 128 0.94 -9.66 -0.46
C ASN A 128 2.11 -8.71 -0.18
N THR A 129 1.89 -7.40 -0.28
CA THR A 129 2.89 -6.38 0.02
C THR A 129 3.29 -6.41 1.50
N VAL A 130 2.31 -6.41 2.40
CA VAL A 130 2.50 -6.48 3.86
C VAL A 130 3.32 -7.73 4.22
N THR A 131 2.90 -8.90 3.74
CA THR A 131 3.58 -10.18 3.98
C THR A 131 5.04 -10.14 3.49
N ALA A 132 5.29 -9.60 2.29
CA ALA A 132 6.64 -9.52 1.74
C ALA A 132 7.57 -8.61 2.56
N VAL A 133 7.05 -7.49 3.09
CA VAL A 133 7.81 -6.58 3.99
C VAL A 133 8.10 -7.29 5.31
N LEU A 134 7.07 -7.87 5.96
CA LEU A 134 7.19 -8.54 7.26
C LEU A 134 8.19 -9.70 7.19
N THR A 135 8.08 -10.57 6.18
CA THR A 135 9.02 -11.67 5.96
C THR A 135 10.43 -11.16 5.70
N GLY A 136 10.57 -10.06 4.93
CA GLY A 136 11.86 -9.41 4.69
C GLY A 136 12.53 -8.86 5.95
N LEU A 137 11.75 -8.55 6.98
CA LEU A 137 12.20 -8.10 8.30
C LEU A 137 12.33 -9.23 9.33
N GLY A 138 12.19 -10.49 8.90
CA GLY A 138 12.36 -11.67 9.76
C GLY A 138 11.15 -12.01 10.63
N ALA A 139 9.94 -11.52 10.29
CA ALA A 139 8.72 -11.93 10.97
C ALA A 139 8.19 -13.26 10.43
N GLU A 140 7.51 -14.03 11.29
CA GLU A 140 6.62 -15.13 10.89
C GLU A 140 5.26 -14.55 10.47
N ALA A 141 5.10 -14.23 9.19
CA ALA A 141 3.86 -13.65 8.67
C ALA A 141 2.86 -14.75 8.32
N VAL A 142 1.73 -14.79 9.03
CA VAL A 142 0.62 -15.74 8.81
C VAL A 142 -0.55 -14.99 8.18
N VAL A 143 -0.91 -15.37 6.96
CA VAL A 143 -2.05 -14.78 6.24
C VAL A 143 -3.35 -15.47 6.67
N ILE A 144 -4.28 -14.68 7.18
CA ILE A 144 -5.64 -15.13 7.53
C ILE A 144 -6.60 -14.72 6.42
N SER A 145 -7.25 -15.68 5.79
CA SER A 145 -8.21 -15.43 4.72
C SER A 145 -9.45 -16.29 4.86
N ARG A 146 -10.54 -15.92 4.17
CA ARG A 146 -11.82 -16.65 4.26
C ARG A 146 -11.75 -18.09 3.73
N SER A 147 -10.85 -18.37 2.81
CA SER A 147 -10.71 -19.67 2.12
C SER A 147 -9.32 -20.27 2.22
N GLY A 148 -8.42 -19.70 3.03
CA GLY A 148 -7.07 -20.22 3.23
C GLY A 148 -7.01 -21.32 4.27
N GLU A 149 -5.87 -21.98 4.37
CA GLU A 149 -5.56 -22.94 5.43
C GLU A 149 -5.68 -22.29 6.82
N ASN A 150 -5.15 -21.06 6.96
CA ASN A 150 -5.35 -20.22 8.12
C ASN A 150 -6.50 -19.25 7.82
N ASN A 151 -7.58 -19.36 8.58
CA ASN A 151 -8.81 -18.65 8.36
C ASN A 151 -9.45 -18.18 9.68
N TYR A 152 -10.56 -17.45 9.58
CA TYR A 152 -11.23 -16.87 10.74
C TYR A 152 -11.87 -17.90 11.68
N GLU A 153 -12.06 -19.15 11.24
CA GLU A 153 -12.63 -20.24 12.05
C GLU A 153 -11.59 -20.93 12.93
N ASN A 154 -10.29 -20.84 12.53
CA ASN A 154 -9.19 -21.50 13.23
C ASN A 154 -8.18 -20.52 13.87
N LEU A 155 -8.58 -19.29 14.17
CA LEU A 155 -7.74 -18.26 14.80
C LEU A 155 -7.13 -18.69 16.14
N GLN A 156 -7.74 -19.68 16.84
CA GLN A 156 -7.18 -20.24 18.08
C GLN A 156 -5.79 -20.87 17.91
N ARG A 157 -5.37 -21.18 16.69
CA ARG A 157 -4.01 -21.66 16.38
C ARG A 157 -2.96 -20.55 16.42
N HIS A 158 -3.39 -19.29 16.51
CA HIS A 158 -2.57 -18.10 16.36
C HIS A 158 -2.79 -17.06 17.46
N GLU A 159 -3.32 -17.47 18.62
CA GLU A 159 -3.55 -16.57 19.77
C GLU A 159 -2.24 -16.04 20.38
N ASP A 160 -1.10 -16.66 20.04
CA ASP A 160 0.27 -16.25 20.36
C ASP A 160 0.81 -15.13 19.42
N ALA A 161 0.00 -14.59 18.52
CA ALA A 161 0.42 -13.52 17.64
C ALA A 161 0.79 -12.23 18.41
N ALA A 162 1.93 -11.66 18.08
CA ALA A 162 2.41 -10.42 18.69
C ALA A 162 1.91 -9.17 17.96
N VAL A 163 1.62 -9.27 16.66
CA VAL A 163 1.12 -8.12 15.87
C VAL A 163 -0.01 -8.58 14.94
N ILE A 164 -0.99 -7.72 14.76
CA ILE A 164 -2.06 -7.90 13.76
C ILE A 164 -1.98 -6.77 12.75
N VAL A 165 -2.04 -7.09 11.46
CA VAL A 165 -2.13 -6.13 10.36
C VAL A 165 -3.41 -6.37 9.57
N ASN A 166 -4.34 -5.41 9.59
CA ASN A 166 -5.53 -5.48 8.75
C ASN A 166 -5.19 -5.01 7.32
N ALA A 167 -5.23 -5.95 6.37
CA ALA A 167 -5.10 -5.71 4.93
C ALA A 167 -6.40 -6.04 4.18
N THR A 168 -7.54 -6.06 4.89
CA THR A 168 -8.90 -6.22 4.32
C THR A 168 -9.60 -4.88 4.21
N PRO A 169 -10.71 -4.77 3.47
CA PRO A 169 -11.57 -3.59 3.49
C PRO A 169 -12.54 -3.55 4.69
N VAL A 170 -12.45 -4.48 5.65
CA VAL A 170 -13.37 -4.53 6.81
C VAL A 170 -13.10 -3.34 7.73
N GLY A 171 -14.13 -2.54 7.97
CA GLY A 171 -14.04 -1.30 8.74
C GLY A 171 -13.79 -0.03 7.91
N MET A 172 -13.55 -0.17 6.59
CA MET A 172 -13.38 0.95 5.67
C MET A 172 -14.73 1.63 5.36
N TYR A 173 -14.70 2.96 5.18
CA TYR A 173 -15.88 3.71 4.73
C TYR A 173 -16.40 3.17 3.37
N PRO A 174 -17.72 3.03 3.17
CA PRO A 174 -18.81 3.44 4.06
C PRO A 174 -19.18 2.43 5.16
N ASN A 175 -18.65 1.22 5.15
CA ASN A 175 -19.01 0.12 6.05
C ASN A 175 -18.15 0.15 7.34
N THR A 176 -18.28 1.23 8.10
CA THR A 176 -17.52 1.46 9.34
C THR A 176 -18.13 0.73 10.55
N GLY A 177 -17.44 0.78 11.69
CA GLY A 177 -17.97 0.24 12.96
C GLY A 177 -17.85 -1.29 13.10
N VAL A 178 -17.10 -1.94 12.20
CA VAL A 178 -16.87 -3.39 12.22
C VAL A 178 -15.38 -3.67 12.35
N SER A 179 -15.00 -4.58 13.26
CA SER A 179 -13.65 -5.10 13.39
C SER A 179 -13.55 -6.47 12.70
N PRO A 180 -12.45 -6.79 12.00
CA PRO A 180 -12.26 -8.09 11.36
C PRO A 180 -12.01 -9.22 12.38
N VAL A 181 -11.55 -8.90 13.58
CA VAL A 181 -11.25 -9.86 14.66
C VAL A 181 -11.54 -9.26 16.03
N ASP A 182 -11.80 -10.11 17.04
CA ASP A 182 -11.86 -9.71 18.44
C ASP A 182 -10.45 -9.78 19.04
N LEU A 183 -9.89 -8.62 19.43
CA LEU A 183 -8.53 -8.51 19.97
C LEU A 183 -8.36 -9.21 21.33
N LYS A 184 -9.45 -9.48 22.09
CA LYS A 184 -9.40 -10.24 23.36
C LYS A 184 -8.84 -11.65 23.18
N ARG A 185 -8.88 -12.19 21.98
CA ARG A 185 -8.35 -13.52 21.66
C ARG A 185 -6.83 -13.59 21.62
N PHE A 186 -6.14 -12.45 21.64
CA PHE A 186 -4.69 -12.37 21.41
C PHE A 186 -4.00 -11.77 22.64
N PRO A 187 -3.77 -12.55 23.71
CA PRO A 187 -3.23 -12.04 24.97
C PRO A 187 -1.78 -11.54 24.87
N MET A 188 -1.06 -11.94 23.81
CA MET A 188 0.34 -11.56 23.58
C MET A 188 0.49 -10.37 22.63
N LEU A 189 -0.61 -9.68 22.30
CA LEU A 189 -0.61 -8.63 21.26
C LEU A 189 0.15 -7.38 21.73
N GLU A 190 1.18 -7.02 20.97
CA GLU A 190 2.03 -5.85 21.21
C GLU A 190 1.71 -4.68 20.26
N GLY A 191 0.98 -4.93 19.17
CA GLY A 191 0.66 -3.90 18.22
C GLY A 191 -0.41 -4.26 17.18
N VAL A 192 -1.10 -3.24 16.69
CA VAL A 192 -2.12 -3.36 15.64
C VAL A 192 -1.85 -2.32 14.55
N LEU A 193 -1.75 -2.75 13.31
CA LEU A 193 -1.68 -1.87 12.14
C LEU A 193 -2.90 -2.08 11.25
N ASP A 194 -3.41 -1.00 10.70
CA ASP A 194 -4.49 -1.06 9.72
C ASP A 194 -4.06 -0.33 8.45
N VAL A 195 -4.11 -0.97 7.28
CA VAL A 195 -3.81 -0.29 6.01
C VAL A 195 -4.93 0.66 5.57
N ILE A 196 -6.07 0.61 6.23
CA ILE A 196 -7.17 1.55 6.03
C ILE A 196 -6.77 2.91 6.60
N TYR A 197 -7.06 3.97 5.84
CA TYR A 197 -6.87 5.37 6.25
C TYR A 197 -8.18 6.17 6.32
N ASN A 198 -9.26 5.64 5.79
CA ASN A 198 -10.59 6.23 5.86
C ASN A 198 -11.64 5.20 6.30
N PRO A 199 -12.15 5.31 7.53
CA PRO A 199 -11.91 6.35 8.54
C PRO A 199 -10.48 6.30 9.12
N ALA A 200 -10.06 7.41 9.71
CA ALA A 200 -8.74 7.48 10.37
C ALA A 200 -8.63 6.54 11.59
N ARG A 201 -9.75 6.19 12.20
CA ARG A 201 -9.86 5.24 13.33
C ARG A 201 -10.94 4.22 12.98
N THR A 202 -10.53 3.05 12.52
CA THR A 202 -11.41 1.90 12.30
C THR A 202 -11.83 1.29 13.64
N GLN A 203 -12.86 0.44 13.67
CA GLN A 203 -13.25 -0.23 14.90
C GLN A 203 -12.09 -1.06 15.48
N LEU A 204 -11.30 -1.72 14.63
CA LEU A 204 -10.11 -2.46 15.05
C LEU A 204 -9.10 -1.57 15.82
N LEU A 205 -8.85 -0.34 15.34
CA LEU A 205 -7.95 0.59 16.01
C LEU A 205 -8.56 1.17 17.30
N LEU A 206 -9.87 1.43 17.32
CA LEU A 206 -10.58 1.83 18.53
C LEU A 206 -10.52 0.74 19.62
N ASP A 207 -10.66 -0.52 19.23
CA ASP A 207 -10.55 -1.65 20.15
C ASP A 207 -9.10 -1.76 20.68
N ALA A 208 -8.09 -1.57 19.81
CA ALA A 208 -6.68 -1.56 20.23
C ALA A 208 -6.38 -0.43 21.23
N GLU A 209 -6.88 0.78 20.98
CA GLU A 209 -6.74 1.92 21.89
C GLU A 209 -7.40 1.64 23.26
N ALA A 210 -8.60 1.03 23.27
CA ALA A 210 -9.30 0.67 24.50
C ALA A 210 -8.51 -0.34 25.35
N PHE A 211 -7.73 -1.22 24.71
CA PHE A 211 -6.83 -2.16 25.38
C PHE A 211 -5.43 -1.62 25.61
N GLN A 212 -5.18 -0.34 25.30
CA GLN A 212 -3.87 0.31 25.41
C GLN A 212 -2.78 -0.37 24.56
N ILE A 213 -3.17 -1.01 23.46
CA ILE A 213 -2.27 -1.63 22.50
C ILE A 213 -1.81 -0.57 21.49
N PRO A 214 -0.48 -0.39 21.27
CA PRO A 214 0.05 0.49 20.24
C PRO A 214 -0.56 0.21 18.87
N CYS A 215 -1.07 1.24 18.21
CA CYS A 215 -1.71 1.05 16.91
C CYS A 215 -1.48 2.21 15.94
N ALA A 216 -1.58 1.95 14.64
CA ALA A 216 -1.48 2.97 13.61
C ALA A 216 -2.34 2.63 12.38
N ASN A 217 -2.85 3.67 11.73
CA ASN A 217 -3.64 3.57 10.49
C ASN A 217 -2.76 3.68 9.23
N GLY A 218 -3.38 3.43 8.07
CA GLY A 218 -2.73 3.40 6.77
C GLY A 218 -2.36 4.75 6.15
N LEU A 219 -2.68 5.88 6.80
CA LEU A 219 -2.41 7.20 6.22
C LEU A 219 -0.92 7.42 5.94
N TRP A 220 -0.05 6.97 6.86
CA TRP A 220 1.39 7.09 6.65
C TRP A 220 1.88 6.23 5.49
N MET A 221 1.36 5.02 5.33
CA MET A 221 1.64 4.18 4.17
C MET A 221 1.23 4.86 2.86
N LEU A 222 0.04 5.47 2.84
CA LEU A 222 -0.48 6.19 1.68
C LEU A 222 0.41 7.37 1.30
N VAL A 223 0.84 8.17 2.27
CA VAL A 223 1.72 9.34 2.02
C VAL A 223 3.12 8.90 1.62
N ALA A 224 3.70 7.92 2.30
CA ALA A 224 5.06 7.46 2.03
C ALA A 224 5.20 6.85 0.63
N GLN A 225 4.24 6.01 0.20
CA GLN A 225 4.25 5.44 -1.15
C GLN A 225 4.09 6.53 -2.23
N ALA A 226 3.26 7.55 -1.98
CA ALA A 226 3.09 8.66 -2.91
C ALA A 226 4.37 9.52 -3.02
N LYS A 227 5.04 9.77 -1.88
CA LYS A 227 6.34 10.46 -1.86
C LYS A 227 7.37 9.71 -2.71
N GLU A 228 7.51 8.39 -2.51
CA GLU A 228 8.44 7.58 -3.29
C GLU A 228 8.07 7.57 -4.79
N SER A 229 6.78 7.50 -5.13
CA SER A 229 6.35 7.64 -6.53
C SER A 229 6.73 8.99 -7.12
N ALA A 230 6.57 10.08 -6.37
CA ALA A 230 6.96 11.43 -6.80
C ALA A 230 8.48 11.54 -7.02
N GLU A 231 9.30 10.87 -6.20
CA GLU A 231 10.76 10.78 -6.41
C GLU A 231 11.10 10.10 -7.75
N TYR A 232 10.39 9.05 -8.10
CA TYR A 232 10.54 8.42 -9.42
C TYR A 232 10.07 9.33 -10.56
N PHE A 233 8.97 10.07 -10.38
CA PHE A 233 8.44 10.96 -11.42
C PHE A 233 9.33 12.16 -11.70
N THR A 234 9.93 12.73 -10.65
CA THR A 234 10.70 13.97 -10.73
C THR A 234 12.21 13.73 -10.80
N CYS A 235 12.67 12.51 -10.59
CA CYS A 235 14.09 12.17 -10.39
C CYS A 235 14.75 12.97 -9.25
N LEU A 236 13.96 13.43 -8.28
CA LEU A 236 14.41 14.19 -7.12
C LEU A 236 14.23 13.35 -5.85
N LEU A 237 15.24 13.37 -4.98
CA LEU A 237 15.14 12.78 -3.65
C LEU A 237 14.52 13.81 -2.70
N TYR A 238 13.34 13.55 -2.18
CA TYR A 238 12.72 14.36 -1.13
C TYR A 238 13.24 13.91 0.22
N THR A 239 14.27 14.59 0.72
CA THR A 239 14.72 14.41 2.10
C THR A 239 13.68 15.01 3.04
N SER A 240 13.11 14.19 3.94
CA SER A 240 12.31 14.75 5.02
C SER A 240 13.18 15.72 5.83
N PRO A 241 12.72 16.94 6.13
CA PRO A 241 13.44 17.79 7.08
C PRO A 241 13.58 17.00 8.38
N SER A 242 14.81 16.89 8.88
CA SER A 242 15.08 16.31 10.19
C SER A 242 14.23 17.06 11.22
N PRO A 243 13.47 16.39 12.08
CA PRO A 243 12.83 17.10 13.18
C PRO A 243 13.92 17.74 14.01
N ARG A 244 13.89 19.08 14.10
CA ARG A 244 14.71 19.86 15.03
C ARG A 244 14.13 19.73 16.43
#